data_8d8a03d285cc5bf851cf48c8bc11320b
#
_entry.id   8d8a03d285cc5bf851cf48c8bc11320b
#
_cell.length_a   1.000
_cell.length_b   1.000
_cell.length_c   1.000
_cell.angle_alpha   90.00
_cell.angle_beta   90.00
_cell.angle_gamma   90.00
#
_symmetry.space_group_name_H-M   'P 1'
#
loop_
_entity.id
_entity.type
_entity.pdbx_description
1 polymer ?
#
loop_
_entity_poly.entity_id
_entity_poly.type
_entity_poly.pdbx_seq_one_letter_code
_entity_poly.pdbx_strand_id
1 'polypeptide(L)'
;MSTYSHSRLETYQNCPLRFKYIYIEKKERLKESIEAFMGSRVHETLEKLYRNLKFTKQNSLAELLEHYNSAWEKNWLDSIMVVKKDYTPEHYRKLGEKCIADYYHRYHPFDQGKTLGLEQRIFIDLDGYKIVGLIDRVVQREDQAYEIHDYKTSARLPDQADLDRDKQLALYQLGLQNRWNDVKEVELVWHYLVFDKEMRSSRSREQLDQLKAEIMELINKIEKAKRENDFPAKESILCDWCEFGELCPQVRHLRKVEDLPKEKFLAEDGVQLANKYIELSERKRETEADLDMIKEAIYSYSLKENLEVLRGSDHKLRIKIEQKEDIPNKDQKERAKLDELIRRIGKWDEVSELDR
;
A
#
# COMPACT_ATOMS: atom_id res chain seq x y z
N MET A 1 -25.78 7.21 -8.41
CA MET A 1 -25.18 6.45 -7.29
C MET A 1 -23.74 6.09 -7.65
N SER A 2 -22.80 6.33 -6.75
CA SER A 2 -21.39 5.94 -6.99
C SER A 2 -21.25 4.43 -6.81
N THR A 3 -20.56 3.77 -7.76
CA THR A 3 -20.24 2.35 -7.67
C THR A 3 -18.81 2.18 -7.19
N TYR A 4 -18.61 1.28 -6.23
CA TYR A 4 -17.31 0.94 -5.66
C TYR A 4 -16.94 -0.51 -5.95
N SER A 5 -15.69 -0.85 -5.79
CA SER A 5 -15.16 -2.22 -5.75
C SER A 5 -14.08 -2.30 -4.69
N HIS A 6 -13.71 -3.50 -4.26
CA HIS A 6 -12.58 -3.68 -3.32
C HIS A 6 -11.33 -2.95 -3.83
N SER A 7 -10.92 -3.18 -5.08
CA SER A 7 -9.75 -2.54 -5.68
C SER A 7 -9.84 -1.01 -5.74
N ARG A 8 -11.05 -0.47 -5.94
CA ARG A 8 -11.27 0.98 -5.92
C ARG A 8 -11.10 1.57 -4.52
N LEU A 9 -11.62 0.90 -3.50
CA LEU A 9 -11.45 1.28 -2.10
C LEU A 9 -9.99 1.20 -1.66
N GLU A 10 -9.34 0.10 -1.98
CA GLU A 10 -7.93 -0.13 -1.71
C GLU A 10 -7.03 0.90 -2.40
N THR A 11 -7.33 1.26 -3.64
CA THR A 11 -6.58 2.32 -4.34
C THR A 11 -6.61 3.64 -3.57
N TYR A 12 -7.75 4.02 -3.00
CA TYR A 12 -7.84 5.24 -2.18
C TYR A 12 -7.06 5.13 -0.87
N GLN A 13 -7.13 3.99 -0.19
CA GLN A 13 -6.38 3.75 1.05
C GLN A 13 -4.86 3.80 0.82
N ASN A 14 -4.41 3.24 -0.31
CA ASN A 14 -3.00 3.21 -0.68
C ASN A 14 -2.51 4.60 -1.10
N CYS A 15 -3.24 5.30 -1.96
CA CYS A 15 -2.90 6.65 -2.39
C CYS A 15 -4.14 7.41 -2.92
N PRO A 16 -4.67 8.41 -2.19
CA PRO A 16 -5.78 9.23 -2.64
C PRO A 16 -5.53 9.91 -3.99
N LEU A 17 -4.31 10.39 -4.26
CA LEU A 17 -3.97 11.02 -5.55
C LEU A 17 -4.05 10.02 -6.71
N ARG A 18 -3.58 8.78 -6.53
CA ARG A 18 -3.73 7.72 -7.54
C ARG A 18 -5.20 7.43 -7.81
N PHE A 19 -6.00 7.35 -6.75
CA PHE A 19 -7.46 7.19 -6.87
C PHE A 19 -8.08 8.33 -7.70
N LYS A 20 -7.69 9.58 -7.46
CA LYS A 20 -8.14 10.74 -8.22
C LYS A 20 -7.84 10.57 -9.71
N TYR A 21 -6.61 10.24 -10.05
CA TYR A 21 -6.20 10.06 -11.44
C TYR A 21 -6.99 8.96 -12.14
N ILE A 22 -7.19 7.81 -11.49
CA ILE A 22 -7.87 6.66 -12.10
C ILE A 22 -9.38 6.88 -12.19
N TYR A 23 -10.01 7.29 -11.08
CA TYR A 23 -11.48 7.19 -10.95
C TYR A 23 -12.23 8.51 -11.06
N ILE A 24 -11.55 9.64 -10.88
CA ILE A 24 -12.17 10.97 -11.02
C ILE A 24 -11.77 11.59 -12.35
N GLU A 25 -10.47 11.71 -12.62
CA GLU A 25 -9.94 12.33 -13.83
C GLU A 25 -9.89 11.35 -15.01
N LYS A 26 -10.01 10.05 -14.76
CA LYS A 26 -10.00 8.98 -15.76
C LYS A 26 -8.79 9.06 -16.70
N LYS A 27 -7.62 9.38 -16.13
CA LYS A 27 -6.38 9.41 -16.90
C LYS A 27 -6.09 8.02 -17.47
N GLU A 28 -5.62 7.99 -18.69
CA GLU A 28 -5.15 6.75 -19.31
C GLU A 28 -4.00 6.15 -18.49
N ARG A 29 -4.08 4.85 -18.25
CA ARG A 29 -3.00 4.08 -17.66
C ARG A 29 -2.02 3.74 -18.78
N LEU A 30 -1.00 4.53 -18.93
CA LEU A 30 -0.01 4.37 -20.01
C LEU A 30 0.84 3.11 -19.86
N LYS A 31 0.88 2.54 -18.66
CA LYS A 31 1.75 1.39 -18.35
C LYS A 31 1.01 0.39 -17.47
N GLU A 32 1.08 -0.88 -17.80
CA GLU A 32 0.68 -2.00 -16.95
C GLU A 32 1.94 -2.66 -16.40
N SER A 33 1.96 -3.09 -15.13
CA SER A 33 3.10 -3.85 -14.63
C SER A 33 3.05 -5.28 -15.17
N ILE A 34 4.23 -5.87 -15.39
CA ILE A 34 4.34 -7.23 -15.92
C ILE A 34 3.74 -8.26 -14.95
N GLU A 35 3.76 -7.97 -13.63
CA GLU A 35 3.12 -8.81 -12.63
C GLU A 35 1.60 -8.85 -12.83
N ALA A 36 0.97 -7.72 -13.08
CA ALA A 36 -0.47 -7.63 -13.35
C ALA A 36 -0.82 -8.29 -14.69
N PHE A 37 -0.01 -8.07 -15.71
CA PHE A 37 -0.16 -8.72 -17.02
C PHE A 37 -0.08 -10.25 -16.93
N MET A 38 0.95 -10.78 -16.26
CA MET A 38 1.11 -12.21 -16.01
C MET A 38 -0.09 -12.77 -15.23
N GLY A 39 -0.48 -12.09 -14.14
CA GLY A 39 -1.62 -12.49 -13.32
C GLY A 39 -2.89 -12.63 -14.15
N SER A 40 -3.20 -11.64 -14.99
CA SER A 40 -4.38 -11.68 -15.87
C SER A 40 -4.37 -12.88 -16.83
N ARG A 41 -3.21 -13.23 -17.40
CA ARG A 41 -3.09 -14.41 -18.29
C ARG A 41 -3.25 -15.73 -17.56
N VAL A 42 -2.74 -15.82 -16.32
CA VAL A 42 -2.93 -17.00 -15.47
C VAL A 42 -4.40 -17.19 -15.12
N HIS A 43 -5.10 -16.12 -14.66
CA HIS A 43 -6.53 -16.16 -14.35
C HIS A 43 -7.36 -16.59 -15.56
N GLU A 44 -7.12 -16.00 -16.74
CA GLU A 44 -7.80 -16.35 -17.99
C GLU A 44 -7.63 -17.84 -18.34
N THR A 45 -6.45 -18.40 -18.08
CA THR A 45 -6.16 -19.81 -18.34
C THR A 45 -6.87 -20.74 -17.36
N LEU A 46 -6.88 -20.41 -16.06
CA LEU A 46 -7.60 -21.18 -15.06
C LEU A 46 -9.12 -21.07 -15.23
N GLU A 47 -9.62 -19.90 -15.61
CA GLU A 47 -11.02 -19.73 -15.99
C GLU A 47 -11.41 -20.64 -17.15
N LYS A 48 -10.58 -20.72 -18.21
CA LYS A 48 -10.80 -21.61 -19.34
C LYS A 48 -10.88 -23.08 -18.91
N LEU A 49 -9.97 -23.53 -18.02
CA LEU A 49 -9.99 -24.88 -17.48
C LEU A 49 -11.35 -25.21 -16.88
N TYR A 50 -11.80 -24.41 -15.89
CA TYR A 50 -13.05 -24.67 -15.18
C TYR A 50 -14.29 -24.41 -16.03
N ARG A 51 -14.22 -23.51 -17.01
CA ARG A 51 -15.29 -23.31 -18.00
C ARG A 51 -15.47 -24.55 -18.83
N ASN A 52 -14.40 -25.18 -19.32
CA ASN A 52 -14.45 -26.39 -20.12
C ASN A 52 -14.92 -27.60 -19.31
N LEU A 53 -14.52 -27.72 -18.05
CA LEU A 53 -15.01 -28.75 -17.12
C LEU A 53 -16.51 -28.70 -16.91
N LYS A 54 -17.15 -27.53 -16.93
CA LYS A 54 -18.63 -27.42 -16.91
C LYS A 54 -19.30 -28.10 -18.09
N PHE A 55 -18.60 -28.25 -19.22
CA PHE A 55 -19.06 -28.94 -20.42
C PHE A 55 -18.42 -30.32 -20.57
N THR A 56 -17.97 -30.93 -19.47
CA THR A 56 -17.33 -32.25 -19.42
C THR A 56 -16.06 -32.40 -20.28
N LYS A 57 -15.46 -31.26 -20.68
CA LYS A 57 -14.18 -31.25 -21.39
C LYS A 57 -13.05 -30.96 -20.40
N GLN A 58 -12.24 -31.97 -20.12
CA GLN A 58 -11.01 -31.79 -19.32
C GLN A 58 -9.85 -31.44 -20.25
N ASN A 59 -9.25 -30.27 -20.03
CA ASN A 59 -8.05 -29.87 -20.76
C ASN A 59 -6.83 -30.66 -20.28
N SER A 60 -5.93 -31.00 -21.16
CA SER A 60 -4.59 -31.41 -20.81
C SER A 60 -3.75 -30.20 -20.36
N LEU A 61 -2.69 -30.47 -19.62
CA LEU A 61 -1.74 -29.42 -19.25
C LEU A 61 -1.15 -28.72 -20.47
N ALA A 62 -0.82 -29.48 -21.52
CA ALA A 62 -0.28 -28.94 -22.77
C ALA A 62 -1.24 -27.93 -23.43
N GLU A 63 -2.55 -28.25 -23.49
CA GLU A 63 -3.57 -27.33 -24.04
C GLU A 63 -3.70 -26.03 -23.22
N LEU A 64 -3.51 -26.10 -21.89
CA LEU A 64 -3.55 -24.92 -21.03
C LEU A 64 -2.31 -24.05 -21.20
N LEU A 65 -1.13 -24.64 -21.28
CA LEU A 65 0.13 -23.91 -21.52
C LEU A 65 0.16 -23.28 -22.91
N GLU A 66 -0.34 -23.96 -23.92
CA GLU A 66 -0.52 -23.41 -25.26
C GLU A 66 -1.45 -22.20 -25.25
N HIS A 67 -2.58 -22.30 -24.52
CA HIS A 67 -3.51 -21.19 -24.39
C HIS A 67 -2.87 -19.99 -23.68
N TYR A 68 -2.17 -20.23 -22.57
CA TYR A 68 -1.46 -19.20 -21.83
C TYR A 68 -0.46 -18.47 -22.72
N ASN A 69 0.38 -19.21 -23.44
CA ASN A 69 1.39 -18.65 -24.31
C ASN A 69 0.79 -17.86 -25.48
N SER A 70 -0.27 -18.38 -26.10
CA SER A 70 -1.00 -17.67 -27.15
C SER A 70 -1.65 -16.38 -26.64
N ALA A 71 -2.22 -16.41 -25.42
CA ALA A 71 -2.81 -15.23 -24.80
C ALA A 71 -1.73 -14.20 -24.40
N TRP A 72 -0.54 -14.68 -23.95
CA TRP A 72 0.61 -13.81 -23.67
C TRP A 72 1.05 -13.05 -24.92
N GLU A 73 1.32 -13.75 -26.03
CA GLU A 73 1.78 -13.15 -27.27
C GLU A 73 0.76 -12.19 -27.87
N LYS A 74 -0.51 -12.59 -27.89
CA LYS A 74 -1.61 -11.79 -28.45
C LYS A 74 -1.81 -10.45 -27.73
N ASN A 75 -1.61 -10.42 -26.40
CA ASN A 75 -1.92 -9.26 -25.59
C ASN A 75 -0.66 -8.49 -25.15
N TRP A 76 0.53 -8.91 -25.58
CA TRP A 76 1.77 -8.22 -25.25
C TRP A 76 1.79 -6.81 -25.85
N LEU A 77 2.20 -5.83 -25.02
CA LEU A 77 2.41 -4.44 -25.43
C LEU A 77 3.80 -3.98 -24.94
N ASP A 78 4.50 -3.22 -25.76
CA ASP A 78 5.84 -2.69 -25.43
C ASP A 78 5.80 -1.68 -24.26
N SER A 79 4.60 -1.19 -23.90
CA SER A 79 4.38 -0.31 -22.74
C SER A 79 4.31 -1.07 -21.42
N ILE A 80 4.37 -2.41 -21.42
CA ILE A 80 4.38 -3.21 -20.19
C ILE A 80 5.66 -2.95 -19.42
N MET A 81 5.50 -2.54 -18.15
CA MET A 81 6.60 -2.11 -17.31
C MET A 81 7.18 -3.28 -16.51
N VAL A 82 8.50 -3.51 -16.64
CA VAL A 82 9.27 -4.42 -15.79
C VAL A 82 10.03 -3.59 -14.77
N VAL A 83 9.58 -3.58 -13.51
CA VAL A 83 10.17 -2.76 -12.44
C VAL A 83 11.48 -3.36 -11.93
N LYS A 84 11.53 -4.68 -11.78
CA LYS A 84 12.71 -5.37 -11.27
C LYS A 84 13.79 -5.50 -12.37
N LYS A 85 14.90 -4.77 -12.23
CA LYS A 85 15.98 -4.68 -13.25
C LYS A 85 16.64 -6.02 -13.60
N ASP A 86 16.64 -6.99 -12.68
CA ASP A 86 17.24 -8.31 -12.87
C ASP A 86 16.32 -9.34 -13.55
N TYR A 87 15.10 -8.95 -13.86
CA TYR A 87 14.07 -9.84 -14.43
C TYR A 87 13.72 -9.40 -15.86
N THR A 88 13.46 -10.37 -16.71
CA THR A 88 13.02 -10.15 -18.09
C THR A 88 11.54 -10.58 -18.25
N PRO A 89 10.85 -10.14 -19.31
CA PRO A 89 9.51 -10.65 -19.64
C PRO A 89 9.43 -12.16 -19.69
N GLU A 90 10.47 -12.81 -20.18
CA GLU A 90 10.54 -14.27 -20.28
C GLU A 90 10.60 -14.97 -18.91
N HIS A 91 11.22 -14.35 -17.91
CA HIS A 91 11.16 -14.87 -16.53
C HIS A 91 9.73 -14.92 -15.99
N TYR A 92 8.96 -13.84 -16.22
CA TYR A 92 7.55 -13.79 -15.79
C TYR A 92 6.68 -14.73 -16.58
N ARG A 93 6.93 -14.89 -17.89
CA ARG A 93 6.21 -15.87 -18.73
C ARG A 93 6.39 -17.30 -18.19
N LYS A 94 7.62 -17.69 -17.91
CA LYS A 94 7.93 -19.01 -17.31
C LYS A 94 7.37 -19.18 -15.91
N LEU A 95 7.34 -18.13 -15.12
CA LEU A 95 6.73 -18.15 -13.81
C LEU A 95 5.23 -18.41 -13.89
N GLY A 96 4.52 -17.78 -14.85
CA GLY A 96 3.11 -18.04 -15.09
C GLY A 96 2.85 -19.47 -15.59
N GLU A 97 3.68 -20.00 -16.49
CA GLU A 97 3.63 -21.42 -16.91
C GLU A 97 3.77 -22.36 -15.70
N LYS A 98 4.74 -22.08 -14.83
CA LYS A 98 4.95 -22.85 -13.60
C LYS A 98 3.73 -22.80 -12.68
N CYS A 99 3.15 -21.61 -12.46
CA CYS A 99 1.94 -21.46 -11.66
C CYS A 99 0.78 -22.32 -12.17
N ILE A 100 0.58 -22.38 -13.49
CA ILE A 100 -0.47 -23.18 -14.12
C ILE A 100 -0.17 -24.67 -13.98
N ALA A 101 1.08 -25.09 -14.20
CA ALA A 101 1.49 -26.49 -14.12
C ALA A 101 1.38 -27.03 -12.68
N ASP A 102 1.86 -26.28 -11.69
CA ASP A 102 1.76 -26.66 -10.28
C ASP A 102 0.29 -26.77 -9.85
N TYR A 103 -0.54 -25.79 -10.21
CA TYR A 103 -1.98 -25.83 -9.94
C TYR A 103 -2.65 -27.03 -10.60
N TYR A 104 -2.31 -27.32 -11.86
CA TYR A 104 -2.84 -28.48 -12.59
C TYR A 104 -2.51 -29.80 -11.88
N HIS A 105 -1.26 -30.01 -11.53
CA HIS A 105 -0.83 -31.24 -10.86
C HIS A 105 -1.43 -31.43 -9.47
N ARG A 106 -1.64 -30.33 -8.74
CA ARG A 106 -2.23 -30.35 -7.40
C ARG A 106 -3.71 -30.72 -7.40
N TYR A 107 -4.48 -30.21 -8.36
CA TYR A 107 -5.94 -30.31 -8.35
C TYR A 107 -6.51 -31.31 -9.36
N HIS A 108 -5.69 -31.87 -10.26
CA HIS A 108 -6.15 -32.92 -11.16
C HIS A 108 -6.65 -34.15 -10.36
N PRO A 109 -7.85 -34.72 -10.64
CA PRO A 109 -8.70 -34.52 -11.82
C PRO A 109 -9.77 -33.42 -11.68
N PHE A 110 -9.67 -32.46 -10.75
CA PHE A 110 -10.56 -31.31 -10.55
C PHE A 110 -11.96 -31.67 -10.05
N ASP A 111 -12.06 -32.65 -9.16
CA ASP A 111 -13.27 -33.20 -8.58
C ASP A 111 -13.59 -32.68 -7.15
N GLN A 112 -12.87 -31.64 -6.68
CA GLN A 112 -12.95 -31.11 -5.30
C GLN A 112 -14.28 -30.38 -5.01
N GLY A 113 -15.21 -30.34 -5.94
CA GLY A 113 -16.52 -29.76 -5.78
C GLY A 113 -17.12 -29.22 -7.07
N LYS A 114 -18.40 -28.86 -7.02
CA LYS A 114 -19.13 -28.36 -8.19
C LYS A 114 -18.88 -26.88 -8.40
N THR A 115 -18.22 -26.51 -9.50
CA THR A 115 -18.09 -25.09 -9.87
C THR A 115 -19.42 -24.49 -10.30
N LEU A 116 -19.95 -23.56 -9.52
CA LEU A 116 -21.19 -22.86 -9.77
C LEU A 116 -21.01 -21.61 -10.61
N GLY A 117 -19.97 -20.79 -10.30
CA GLY A 117 -19.68 -19.53 -10.97
C GLY A 117 -18.21 -19.40 -11.32
N LEU A 118 -17.94 -18.73 -12.45
CA LEU A 118 -16.61 -18.29 -12.89
C LEU A 118 -16.72 -16.83 -13.25
N GLU A 119 -15.73 -16.01 -12.87
CA GLU A 119 -15.77 -14.55 -13.04
C GLU A 119 -17.14 -13.99 -12.60
N GLN A 120 -17.60 -14.48 -11.42
CA GLN A 120 -18.96 -14.24 -10.96
C GLN A 120 -19.10 -12.83 -10.43
N ARG A 121 -19.83 -11.97 -11.12
CA ARG A 121 -20.19 -10.65 -10.60
C ARG A 121 -21.17 -10.74 -9.47
N ILE A 122 -20.85 -10.07 -8.38
CA ILE A 122 -21.68 -9.87 -7.21
C ILE A 122 -21.97 -8.39 -6.99
N PHE A 123 -23.09 -8.11 -6.37
CA PHE A 123 -23.53 -6.76 -6.03
C PHE A 123 -23.93 -6.73 -4.56
N ILE A 124 -23.42 -5.73 -3.85
CA ILE A 124 -23.74 -5.48 -2.46
C ILE A 124 -24.30 -4.06 -2.39
N ASP A 125 -25.47 -3.88 -1.81
CA ASP A 125 -25.98 -2.55 -1.47
C ASP A 125 -25.61 -2.27 -0.01
N LEU A 126 -24.92 -1.16 0.19
CA LEU A 126 -24.59 -0.64 1.52
C LEU A 126 -25.09 0.81 1.58
N ASP A 127 -26.21 1.02 2.24
CA ASP A 127 -26.82 2.33 2.50
C ASP A 127 -26.89 3.23 1.24
N GLY A 128 -27.30 2.63 0.10
CA GLY A 128 -27.43 3.33 -1.18
C GLY A 128 -26.14 3.42 -2.01
N TYR A 129 -25.02 2.90 -1.53
CA TYR A 129 -23.82 2.70 -2.35
C TYR A 129 -23.79 1.28 -2.91
N LYS A 130 -23.49 1.16 -4.20
CA LYS A 130 -23.31 -0.14 -4.86
C LYS A 130 -21.86 -0.55 -4.81
N ILE A 131 -21.60 -1.74 -4.26
CA ILE A 131 -20.28 -2.36 -4.33
C ILE A 131 -20.36 -3.53 -5.30
N VAL A 132 -19.41 -3.57 -6.23
CA VAL A 132 -19.29 -4.63 -7.24
C VAL A 132 -18.05 -5.43 -6.93
N GLY A 133 -18.18 -6.74 -6.89
CA GLY A 133 -17.08 -7.69 -6.82
C GLY A 133 -17.09 -8.62 -8.04
N LEU A 134 -15.93 -9.19 -8.32
CA LEU A 134 -15.75 -10.25 -9.30
C LEU A 134 -15.05 -11.40 -8.59
N ILE A 135 -15.73 -12.53 -8.47
CA ILE A 135 -15.22 -13.74 -7.83
C ILE A 135 -14.64 -14.64 -8.92
N ASP A 136 -13.38 -15.02 -8.80
CA ASP A 136 -12.72 -15.86 -9.82
C ASP A 136 -13.46 -17.19 -9.97
N ARG A 137 -13.75 -17.88 -8.84
CA ARG A 137 -14.49 -19.13 -8.86
C ARG A 137 -15.32 -19.33 -7.60
N VAL A 138 -16.58 -19.71 -7.77
CA VAL A 138 -17.49 -20.16 -6.70
C VAL A 138 -17.71 -21.65 -6.83
N VAL A 139 -17.49 -22.36 -5.75
CA VAL A 139 -17.64 -23.81 -5.65
C VAL A 139 -18.66 -24.17 -4.58
N GLN A 140 -19.45 -25.21 -4.83
CA GLN A 140 -20.23 -25.89 -3.81
C GLN A 140 -19.60 -27.26 -3.56
N ARG A 141 -19.29 -27.52 -2.31
CA ARG A 141 -18.77 -28.81 -1.87
C ARG A 141 -19.88 -29.84 -1.74
N GLU A 142 -19.52 -31.10 -1.56
CA GLU A 142 -20.48 -32.19 -1.35
C GLU A 142 -21.33 -32.02 -0.07
N ASP A 143 -20.77 -31.41 1.00
CA ASP A 143 -21.43 -31.08 2.25
C ASP A 143 -22.34 -29.83 2.17
N GLN A 144 -22.55 -29.30 0.97
CA GLN A 144 -23.34 -28.10 0.66
C GLN A 144 -22.69 -26.78 1.13
N ALA A 145 -21.51 -26.78 1.70
CA ALA A 145 -20.76 -25.56 1.98
C ALA A 145 -20.28 -24.89 0.69
N TYR A 146 -20.15 -23.57 0.75
CA TYR A 146 -19.69 -22.78 -0.39
C TYR A 146 -18.23 -22.38 -0.21
N GLU A 147 -17.46 -22.39 -1.29
CA GLU A 147 -16.10 -21.86 -1.34
C GLU A 147 -16.02 -20.70 -2.32
N ILE A 148 -15.34 -19.62 -1.91
CA ILE A 148 -14.95 -18.51 -2.76
C ILE A 148 -13.46 -18.63 -3.01
N HIS A 149 -13.08 -18.89 -4.23
CA HIS A 149 -11.69 -19.05 -4.65
C HIS A 149 -11.18 -17.77 -5.32
N ASP A 150 -9.94 -17.40 -4.99
CA ASP A 150 -9.22 -16.27 -5.55
C ASP A 150 -7.78 -16.70 -5.86
N TYR A 151 -7.31 -16.39 -7.06
CA TYR A 151 -5.99 -16.76 -7.54
C TYR A 151 -5.01 -15.61 -7.39
N LYS A 152 -3.93 -15.82 -6.65
CA LYS A 152 -2.91 -14.81 -6.38
C LYS A 152 -1.57 -15.19 -7.02
N THR A 153 -1.08 -14.33 -7.89
CA THR A 153 0.27 -14.45 -8.51
C THR A 153 1.28 -13.51 -7.86
N SER A 154 0.98 -12.99 -6.67
CA SER A 154 1.88 -12.11 -5.93
C SER A 154 3.14 -12.83 -5.46
N ALA A 155 4.26 -12.09 -5.42
CA ALA A 155 5.54 -12.60 -4.92
C ALA A 155 5.65 -12.56 -3.37
N ARG A 156 4.56 -12.25 -2.66
CA ARG A 156 4.48 -12.26 -1.20
C ARG A 156 3.44 -13.29 -0.77
N LEU A 157 3.83 -14.16 0.15
CA LEU A 157 2.93 -15.03 0.87
C LEU A 157 2.58 -14.37 2.21
N PRO A 158 1.31 -14.05 2.51
CA PRO A 158 0.90 -13.51 3.80
C PRO A 158 0.93 -14.61 4.87
N ASP A 159 0.91 -14.21 6.12
CA ASP A 159 0.62 -15.12 7.22
C ASP A 159 -0.90 -15.34 7.40
N GLN A 160 -1.30 -16.25 8.30
CA GLN A 160 -2.71 -16.56 8.53
C GLN A 160 -3.45 -15.35 9.12
N ALA A 161 -2.79 -14.55 9.96
CA ALA A 161 -3.42 -13.38 10.58
C ALA A 161 -3.71 -12.27 9.55
N ASP A 162 -2.87 -12.11 8.53
CA ASP A 162 -3.12 -11.21 7.40
C ASP A 162 -4.36 -11.67 6.61
N LEU A 163 -4.48 -12.98 6.35
CA LEU A 163 -5.62 -13.58 5.65
C LEU A 163 -6.93 -13.45 6.42
N ASP A 164 -6.87 -13.65 7.74
CA ASP A 164 -8.05 -13.53 8.61
C ASP A 164 -8.57 -12.08 8.67
N ARG A 165 -7.75 -11.11 8.23
CA ARG A 165 -8.12 -9.69 8.08
C ARG A 165 -8.40 -9.27 6.65
N ASP A 166 -8.21 -10.16 5.68
CA ASP A 166 -8.47 -9.83 4.27
C ASP A 166 -9.91 -9.41 4.05
N LYS A 167 -10.09 -8.29 3.36
CA LYS A 167 -11.40 -7.67 3.12
C LYS A 167 -12.01 -8.06 1.78
N GLN A 168 -11.20 -8.51 0.83
CA GLN A 168 -11.65 -8.78 -0.53
C GLN A 168 -12.65 -9.94 -0.56
N LEU A 169 -12.22 -11.13 -0.11
CA LEU A 169 -13.07 -12.30 -0.13
C LEU A 169 -14.20 -12.22 0.91
N ALA A 170 -13.95 -11.56 2.04
CA ALA A 170 -14.99 -11.26 3.02
C ALA A 170 -16.12 -10.40 2.43
N LEU A 171 -15.78 -9.40 1.61
CA LEU A 171 -16.75 -8.60 0.88
C LEU A 171 -17.50 -9.46 -0.16
N TYR A 172 -16.80 -10.37 -0.82
CA TYR A 172 -17.41 -11.29 -1.78
C TYR A 172 -18.39 -12.27 -1.11
N GLN A 173 -18.09 -12.73 0.11
CA GLN A 173 -19.01 -13.52 0.92
C GLN A 173 -20.33 -12.78 1.16
N LEU A 174 -20.28 -11.49 1.52
CA LEU A 174 -21.49 -10.68 1.67
C LEU A 174 -22.34 -10.64 0.40
N GLY A 175 -21.68 -10.45 -0.75
CA GLY A 175 -22.37 -10.44 -2.04
C GLY A 175 -22.98 -11.79 -2.42
N LEU A 176 -22.30 -12.88 -2.08
CA LEU A 176 -22.79 -14.24 -2.32
C LEU A 176 -24.02 -14.55 -1.47
N GLN A 177 -23.96 -14.21 -0.17
CA GLN A 177 -25.09 -14.40 0.77
C GLN A 177 -26.31 -13.53 0.40
N ASN A 178 -26.11 -12.35 -0.17
CA ASN A 178 -27.21 -11.54 -0.69
C ASN A 178 -27.87 -12.13 -1.95
N ARG A 179 -27.12 -12.90 -2.72
CA ARG A 179 -27.60 -13.48 -3.99
C ARG A 179 -28.31 -14.81 -3.78
N TRP A 180 -27.82 -15.65 -2.87
CA TRP A 180 -28.30 -17.00 -2.63
C TRP A 180 -28.69 -17.18 -1.17
N ASN A 181 -29.96 -17.46 -0.91
CA ASN A 181 -30.53 -17.53 0.42
C ASN A 181 -30.13 -18.81 1.20
N ASP A 182 -29.60 -19.80 0.51
CA ASP A 182 -29.16 -21.10 1.05
C ASP A 182 -27.70 -21.09 1.51
N VAL A 183 -26.95 -20.00 1.25
CA VAL A 183 -25.54 -19.85 1.64
C VAL A 183 -25.43 -19.61 3.14
N LYS A 184 -25.16 -20.68 3.90
CA LYS A 184 -24.95 -20.65 5.35
C LYS A 184 -23.48 -20.54 5.71
N GLU A 185 -22.66 -21.42 5.16
CA GLU A 185 -21.24 -21.52 5.43
C GLU A 185 -20.47 -21.18 4.16
N VAL A 186 -19.49 -20.30 4.29
CA VAL A 186 -18.62 -19.88 3.22
C VAL A 186 -17.19 -19.97 3.70
N GLU A 187 -16.39 -20.72 2.97
CA GLU A 187 -14.96 -20.77 3.15
C GLU A 187 -14.27 -19.89 2.08
N LEU A 188 -13.31 -19.09 2.54
CA LEU A 188 -12.53 -18.20 1.69
C LEU A 188 -11.22 -18.89 1.37
N VAL A 189 -10.92 -19.09 0.09
CA VAL A 189 -9.80 -19.89 -0.37
C VAL A 189 -8.91 -19.06 -1.29
N TRP A 190 -7.66 -18.84 -0.87
CA TRP A 190 -6.65 -18.18 -1.68
C TRP A 190 -5.67 -19.20 -2.22
N HIS A 191 -5.45 -19.16 -3.53
CA HIS A 191 -4.42 -19.94 -4.21
C HIS A 191 -3.21 -19.04 -4.50
N TYR A 192 -2.18 -19.08 -3.64
CA TYR A 192 -0.91 -18.38 -3.85
C TYR A 192 -0.06 -19.18 -4.83
N LEU A 193 -0.32 -18.97 -6.12
CA LEU A 193 0.17 -19.82 -7.22
C LEU A 193 1.70 -19.82 -7.34
N VAL A 194 2.36 -18.68 -7.07
CA VAL A 194 3.84 -18.60 -7.09
C VAL A 194 4.48 -19.52 -6.05
N PHE A 195 3.78 -19.75 -4.93
CA PHE A 195 4.25 -20.58 -3.81
C PHE A 195 3.67 -21.99 -3.82
N ASP A 196 2.85 -22.31 -4.83
CA ASP A 196 2.05 -23.53 -4.86
C ASP A 196 1.36 -23.80 -3.51
N LYS A 197 0.69 -22.79 -2.94
CA LYS A 197 0.10 -22.88 -1.62
C LYS A 197 -1.36 -22.43 -1.63
N GLU A 198 -2.21 -23.28 -1.05
CA GLU A 198 -3.59 -22.94 -0.73
C GLU A 198 -3.67 -22.49 0.72
N MET A 199 -4.41 -21.42 0.98
CA MET A 199 -4.69 -20.92 2.33
C MET A 199 -6.17 -20.64 2.45
N ARG A 200 -6.71 -20.85 3.65
CA ARG A 200 -8.13 -20.79 3.93
C ARG A 200 -8.46 -19.92 5.14
N SER A 201 -9.61 -19.30 5.12
CA SER A 201 -10.18 -18.54 6.24
C SER A 201 -11.70 -18.53 6.15
N SER A 202 -12.35 -18.13 7.23
CA SER A 202 -13.79 -17.92 7.28
C SER A 202 -14.10 -16.62 8.02
N ARG A 203 -15.33 -16.12 7.89
CA ARG A 203 -15.75 -14.90 8.60
C ARG A 203 -17.02 -15.16 9.38
N SER A 204 -17.03 -14.77 10.64
CA SER A 204 -18.25 -14.72 11.44
C SER A 204 -19.16 -13.59 10.98
N ARG A 205 -20.41 -13.64 11.42
CA ARG A 205 -21.40 -12.58 11.13
C ARG A 205 -20.95 -11.22 11.69
N GLU A 206 -20.38 -11.22 12.89
CA GLU A 206 -19.89 -10.02 13.56
C GLU A 206 -18.73 -9.39 12.77
N GLN A 207 -17.79 -10.21 12.24
CA GLN A 207 -16.71 -9.75 11.40
C GLN A 207 -17.21 -9.15 10.08
N LEU A 208 -18.26 -9.73 9.50
CA LEU A 208 -18.86 -9.20 8.28
C LEU A 208 -19.61 -7.88 8.54
N ASP A 209 -20.29 -7.74 9.68
CA ASP A 209 -20.96 -6.50 10.04
C ASP A 209 -19.95 -5.38 10.37
N GLN A 210 -18.85 -5.72 11.03
CA GLN A 210 -17.73 -4.78 11.22
C GLN A 210 -17.13 -4.34 9.87
N LEU A 211 -16.92 -5.27 8.94
CA LEU A 211 -16.42 -4.95 7.60
C LEU A 211 -17.33 -3.97 6.85
N LYS A 212 -18.66 -4.14 6.94
CA LYS A 212 -19.60 -3.19 6.36
C LYS A 212 -19.44 -1.79 6.92
N ALA A 213 -19.29 -1.66 8.25
CA ALA A 213 -19.09 -0.36 8.90
C ALA A 213 -17.78 0.29 8.45
N GLU A 214 -16.67 -0.46 8.39
CA GLU A 214 -15.37 0.03 7.92
C GLU A 214 -15.42 0.50 6.45
N ILE A 215 -16.11 -0.25 5.60
CA ILE A 215 -16.29 0.13 4.18
C ILE A 215 -17.12 1.41 4.07
N MET A 216 -18.19 1.54 4.85
CA MET A 216 -19.02 2.75 4.87
C MET A 216 -18.22 3.97 5.33
N GLU A 217 -17.40 3.83 6.38
CA GLU A 217 -16.51 4.91 6.82
C GLU A 217 -15.53 5.34 5.71
N LEU A 218 -14.94 4.36 5.03
CA LEU A 218 -14.01 4.62 3.93
C LEU A 218 -14.71 5.32 2.74
N ILE A 219 -15.91 4.87 2.38
CA ILE A 219 -16.71 5.52 1.32
C ILE A 219 -17.03 6.95 1.71
N ASN A 220 -17.39 7.22 2.96
CA ASN A 220 -17.67 8.57 3.45
C ASN A 220 -16.42 9.47 3.36
N LYS A 221 -15.23 8.95 3.68
CA LYS A 221 -13.94 9.65 3.48
C LYS A 221 -13.70 9.99 2.01
N ILE A 222 -13.96 9.03 1.10
CA ILE A 222 -13.83 9.25 -0.35
C ILE A 222 -14.82 10.31 -0.84
N GLU A 223 -16.09 10.23 -0.42
CA GLU A 223 -17.10 11.20 -0.83
C GLU A 223 -16.81 12.60 -0.27
N LYS A 224 -16.24 12.69 0.94
CA LYS A 224 -15.72 13.97 1.48
C LYS A 224 -14.58 14.49 0.62
N ALA A 225 -13.56 13.67 0.34
CA ALA A 225 -12.44 14.05 -0.51
C ALA A 225 -12.86 14.52 -1.91
N LYS A 226 -13.90 13.91 -2.49
CA LYS A 226 -14.50 14.38 -3.77
C LYS A 226 -15.12 15.76 -3.66
N ARG A 227 -15.86 16.04 -2.58
CA ARG A 227 -16.48 17.36 -2.39
C ARG A 227 -15.46 18.47 -2.20
N GLU A 228 -14.40 18.17 -1.42
CA GLU A 228 -13.33 19.09 -1.08
C GLU A 228 -12.23 19.13 -2.14
N ASN A 229 -12.27 18.25 -3.13
CA ASN A 229 -11.20 18.00 -4.11
C ASN A 229 -9.82 17.79 -3.47
N ASP A 230 -9.80 17.17 -2.29
CA ASP A 230 -8.60 16.91 -1.48
C ASP A 230 -8.17 15.45 -1.64
N PHE A 231 -7.10 15.23 -2.40
CA PHE A 231 -6.53 13.92 -2.69
C PHE A 231 -5.01 13.96 -2.55
N PRO A 232 -4.50 13.94 -1.32
CA PRO A 232 -3.06 14.01 -1.09
C PRO A 232 -2.33 12.80 -1.67
N ALA A 233 -1.11 13.04 -2.17
CA ALA A 233 -0.20 11.96 -2.51
C ALA A 233 0.27 11.27 -1.22
N LYS A 234 0.31 9.94 -1.23
CA LYS A 234 0.82 9.14 -0.12
C LYS A 234 1.97 8.29 -0.61
N GLU A 235 3.16 8.57 -0.10
CA GLU A 235 4.36 7.82 -0.42
C GLU A 235 4.32 6.41 0.19
N SER A 236 4.71 5.42 -0.59
CA SER A 236 4.81 4.03 -0.15
C SER A 236 5.72 3.24 -1.09
N ILE A 237 6.04 2.00 -0.73
CA ILE A 237 6.79 1.06 -1.59
C ILE A 237 6.11 0.80 -2.94
N LEU A 238 4.81 1.13 -3.07
CA LEU A 238 4.06 0.97 -4.32
C LEU A 238 4.33 2.10 -5.33
N CYS A 239 5.08 3.14 -4.95
CA CYS A 239 5.37 4.26 -5.85
C CYS A 239 6.22 3.84 -7.05
N ASP A 240 7.08 2.83 -6.89
CA ASP A 240 7.91 2.31 -7.98
C ASP A 240 7.06 1.65 -9.09
N TRP A 241 5.92 1.06 -8.72
CA TRP A 241 4.95 0.46 -9.64
C TRP A 241 3.83 1.41 -10.06
N CYS A 242 3.90 2.69 -9.65
CA CYS A 242 2.82 3.63 -9.95
C CYS A 242 2.93 4.16 -11.38
N GLU A 243 1.88 3.93 -12.17
CA GLU A 243 1.77 4.39 -13.55
C GLU A 243 1.72 5.92 -13.71
N PHE A 244 1.46 6.65 -12.61
CA PHE A 244 1.37 8.11 -12.60
C PHE A 244 2.58 8.81 -11.96
N GLY A 245 3.72 8.12 -11.83
CA GLY A 245 4.91 8.68 -11.18
C GLY A 245 5.39 10.00 -11.79
N GLU A 246 5.31 10.15 -13.12
CA GLU A 246 5.69 11.36 -13.84
C GLU A 246 4.77 12.58 -13.54
N LEU A 247 3.54 12.32 -13.09
CA LEU A 247 2.57 13.35 -12.70
C LEU A 247 2.57 13.61 -11.20
N CYS A 248 3.13 12.69 -10.40
CA CYS A 248 3.05 12.72 -8.96
C CYS A 248 4.03 13.73 -8.35
N PRO A 249 3.57 14.70 -7.54
CA PRO A 249 4.45 15.70 -6.93
C PRO A 249 5.51 15.09 -6.00
N GLN A 250 5.28 13.89 -5.45
CA GLN A 250 6.22 13.20 -4.54
C GLN A 250 7.41 12.58 -5.27
N VAL A 251 7.21 12.02 -6.48
CA VAL A 251 8.24 11.22 -7.15
C VAL A 251 8.66 11.72 -8.53
N ARG A 252 7.91 12.66 -9.13
CA ARG A 252 8.19 13.13 -10.50
C ARG A 252 9.59 13.68 -10.69
N HIS A 253 10.13 14.41 -9.69
CA HIS A 253 11.48 14.94 -9.75
C HIS A 253 12.51 13.82 -9.66
N LEU A 254 12.33 12.87 -8.74
CA LEU A 254 13.21 11.71 -8.59
C LEU A 254 13.31 10.93 -9.91
N ARG A 255 12.15 10.63 -10.53
CA ARG A 255 12.13 9.94 -11.84
C ARG A 255 12.75 10.76 -12.97
N LYS A 256 12.55 12.09 -12.97
CA LYS A 256 13.15 12.99 -13.96
C LYS A 256 14.67 12.93 -13.95
N VAL A 257 15.27 12.76 -12.78
CA VAL A 257 16.73 12.83 -12.62
C VAL A 257 17.41 11.46 -12.54
N GLU A 258 16.65 10.37 -12.33
CA GLU A 258 17.17 9.01 -12.11
C GLU A 258 18.11 8.53 -13.23
N ASP A 259 17.73 8.78 -14.49
CA ASP A 259 18.46 8.30 -15.66
C ASP A 259 19.36 9.37 -16.29
N LEU A 260 19.55 10.52 -15.60
CA LEU A 260 20.43 11.57 -16.14
C LEU A 260 21.90 11.20 -16.01
N PRO A 261 22.71 11.42 -17.05
CA PRO A 261 24.15 11.38 -16.91
C PRO A 261 24.62 12.33 -15.80
N LYS A 262 25.69 11.96 -15.08
CA LYS A 262 26.20 12.68 -13.89
C LYS A 262 26.30 14.19 -14.09
N GLU A 263 26.79 14.63 -15.24
CA GLU A 263 26.97 16.07 -15.56
C GLU A 263 25.62 16.79 -15.64
N LYS A 264 24.63 16.17 -16.30
CA LYS A 264 23.26 16.73 -16.43
C LYS A 264 22.51 16.67 -15.09
N PHE A 265 22.70 15.60 -14.31
CA PHE A 265 22.15 15.47 -12.96
C PHE A 265 22.63 16.62 -12.06
N LEU A 266 23.95 16.87 -12.02
CA LEU A 266 24.53 17.95 -11.20
C LEU A 266 24.18 19.36 -11.71
N ALA A 267 23.83 19.50 -12.97
CA ALA A 267 23.41 20.76 -13.58
C ALA A 267 21.90 21.02 -13.46
N GLU A 268 21.11 20.04 -12.99
CA GLU A 268 19.67 20.19 -12.85
C GLU A 268 19.34 21.12 -11.68
N ASP A 269 18.45 22.10 -11.90
CA ASP A 269 18.16 23.19 -10.97
C ASP A 269 17.69 22.69 -9.58
N GLY A 270 16.82 21.69 -9.54
CA GLY A 270 16.32 21.13 -8.29
C GLY A 270 17.41 20.42 -7.49
N VAL A 271 18.34 19.73 -8.17
CA VAL A 271 19.51 19.11 -7.56
C VAL A 271 20.46 20.17 -6.99
N GLN A 272 20.72 21.23 -7.74
CA GLN A 272 21.58 22.34 -7.28
C GLN A 272 20.98 23.03 -6.04
N LEU A 273 19.68 23.31 -6.05
CA LEU A 273 18.98 23.91 -4.91
C LEU A 273 19.02 23.00 -3.68
N ALA A 274 18.78 21.70 -3.83
CA ALA A 274 18.85 20.74 -2.74
C ALA A 274 20.26 20.65 -2.15
N ASN A 275 21.31 20.54 -3.00
CA ASN A 275 22.71 20.49 -2.57
C ASN A 275 23.08 21.78 -1.83
N LYS A 276 22.67 22.94 -2.34
CA LYS A 276 22.97 24.23 -1.69
C LYS A 276 22.25 24.38 -0.35
N TYR A 277 21.02 23.92 -0.24
CA TYR A 277 20.29 23.91 1.02
C TYR A 277 21.01 23.04 2.08
N ILE A 278 21.46 21.83 1.68
CA ILE A 278 22.20 20.92 2.58
C ILE A 278 23.50 21.57 3.06
N GLU A 279 24.32 22.12 2.12
CA GLU A 279 25.57 22.82 2.45
C GLU A 279 25.36 23.94 3.47
N LEU A 280 24.34 24.80 3.24
CA LEU A 280 24.05 25.92 4.14
C LEU A 280 23.51 25.45 5.49
N SER A 281 22.73 24.38 5.53
CA SER A 281 22.21 23.80 6.76
C SER A 281 23.31 23.18 7.63
N GLU A 282 24.26 22.49 7.01
CA GLU A 282 25.44 21.95 7.70
C GLU A 282 26.30 23.07 8.27
N ARG A 283 26.60 24.10 7.48
CA ARG A 283 27.35 25.27 7.91
C ARG A 283 26.66 26.04 9.06
N LYS A 284 25.33 26.14 9.00
CA LYS A 284 24.53 26.73 10.10
C LYS A 284 24.72 25.92 11.38
N ARG A 285 24.59 24.59 11.32
CA ARG A 285 24.76 23.69 12.48
C ARG A 285 26.16 23.79 13.10
N GLU A 286 27.22 23.83 12.26
CA GLU A 286 28.59 24.01 12.73
C GLU A 286 28.78 25.36 13.41
N THR A 287 28.28 26.43 12.80
CA THR A 287 28.35 27.79 13.39
C THR A 287 27.59 27.89 14.70
N GLU A 288 26.42 27.25 14.81
CA GLU A 288 25.64 27.20 16.08
C GLU A 288 26.41 26.46 17.19
N ALA A 289 27.05 25.30 16.82
CA ALA A 289 27.89 24.57 17.78
C ALA A 289 29.10 25.42 18.28
N ASP A 290 29.79 26.13 17.37
CA ASP A 290 30.89 27.02 17.70
C ASP A 290 30.42 28.18 18.62
N LEU A 291 29.26 28.77 18.31
CA LEU A 291 28.66 29.81 19.15
C LEU A 291 28.33 29.30 20.54
N ASP A 292 27.85 28.09 20.69
CA ASP A 292 27.52 27.51 21.99
C ASP A 292 28.81 27.25 22.81
N MET A 293 29.88 26.73 22.17
CA MET A 293 31.20 26.61 22.84
C MET A 293 31.72 27.98 23.34
N ILE A 294 31.60 29.02 22.51
CA ILE A 294 32.04 30.39 22.91
C ILE A 294 31.17 30.95 24.03
N LYS A 295 29.84 30.72 24.02
CA LYS A 295 28.95 31.11 25.12
C LYS A 295 29.37 30.48 26.44
N GLU A 296 29.66 29.16 26.43
CA GLU A 296 30.16 28.46 27.62
C GLU A 296 31.52 29.02 28.12
N ALA A 297 32.43 29.32 27.19
CA ALA A 297 33.70 29.95 27.54
C ALA A 297 33.52 31.36 28.15
N ILE A 298 32.62 32.18 27.55
CA ILE A 298 32.27 33.51 28.08
C ILE A 298 31.65 33.38 29.46
N TYR A 299 30.73 32.44 29.67
CA TYR A 299 30.10 32.17 30.95
C TYR A 299 31.13 31.79 32.02
N SER A 300 32.00 30.84 31.72
CA SER A 300 33.05 30.38 32.62
C SER A 300 34.02 31.50 32.97
N TYR A 301 34.42 32.32 31.98
CA TYR A 301 35.30 33.49 32.21
C TYR A 301 34.62 34.55 33.05
N SER A 302 33.35 34.85 32.79
CA SER A 302 32.60 35.86 33.54
C SER A 302 32.42 35.51 35.03
N LEU A 303 32.17 34.22 35.31
CA LEU A 303 32.09 33.72 36.68
C LEU A 303 33.43 33.83 37.41
N LYS A 304 34.52 33.45 36.78
CA LYS A 304 35.87 33.48 37.33
C LYS A 304 36.31 34.90 37.69
N GLU A 305 36.06 35.87 36.82
CA GLU A 305 36.51 37.27 36.97
C GLU A 305 35.42 38.15 37.58
N ASN A 306 34.25 37.61 37.93
CA ASN A 306 33.09 38.33 38.49
C ASN A 306 32.65 39.53 37.62
N LEU A 307 32.45 39.27 36.30
CA LEU A 307 32.15 40.30 35.30
C LEU A 307 30.72 40.14 34.74
N GLU A 308 30.00 41.27 34.62
CA GLU A 308 28.71 41.34 33.98
C GLU A 308 28.80 41.85 32.52
N VAL A 309 29.94 42.43 32.15
CA VAL A 309 30.16 43.02 30.82
C VAL A 309 31.55 42.67 30.32
N LEU A 310 31.64 42.13 29.13
CA LEU A 310 32.88 41.94 28.40
C LEU A 310 32.97 42.94 27.25
N ARG A 311 34.17 43.44 26.99
CA ARG A 311 34.44 44.35 25.86
C ARG A 311 35.23 43.61 24.79
N GLY A 312 34.67 43.52 23.61
CA GLY A 312 35.40 43.19 22.35
C GLY A 312 35.98 44.45 21.75
N SER A 313 36.56 44.32 20.55
CA SER A 313 37.15 45.46 19.84
C SER A 313 36.14 46.57 19.57
N ASP A 314 34.97 46.22 19.05
CA ASP A 314 33.97 47.19 18.58
C ASP A 314 32.61 47.05 19.31
N HIS A 315 32.45 46.00 20.11
CA HIS A 315 31.19 45.68 20.77
C HIS A 315 31.38 45.41 22.25
N LYS A 316 30.30 45.59 23.03
CA LYS A 316 30.20 45.17 24.44
C LYS A 316 29.17 44.05 24.53
N LEU A 317 29.54 42.97 25.20
CA LEU A 317 28.68 41.86 25.54
C LEU A 317 28.20 42.01 26.97
N ARG A 318 26.92 42.16 27.19
CA ARG A 318 26.33 42.11 28.54
C ARG A 318 25.92 40.67 28.82
N ILE A 319 26.38 40.11 29.91
CA ILE A 319 26.12 38.76 30.33
C ILE A 319 24.96 38.84 31.33
N LYS A 320 23.88 38.16 31.04
CA LYS A 320 22.73 38.02 31.92
C LYS A 320 22.50 36.53 32.16
N ILE A 321 22.70 36.11 33.39
CA ILE A 321 22.48 34.71 33.79
C ILE A 321 21.01 34.62 34.21
N GLU A 322 20.19 33.95 33.43
CA GLU A 322 18.82 33.63 33.75
C GLU A 322 18.71 32.13 33.99
N GLN A 323 18.24 31.73 35.16
CA GLN A 323 17.83 30.36 35.39
C GLN A 323 16.51 30.15 34.64
N LYS A 324 16.53 29.42 33.54
CA LYS A 324 15.32 28.94 32.89
C LYS A 324 15.05 27.51 33.34
N GLU A 325 13.86 27.28 33.82
CA GLU A 325 13.34 25.92 33.95
C GLU A 325 12.88 25.48 32.58
N ASP A 326 13.72 24.74 31.88
CA ASP A 326 13.36 24.19 30.59
C ASP A 326 12.73 22.79 30.74
N ILE A 327 11.62 22.59 30.06
CA ILE A 327 11.01 21.26 29.96
C ILE A 327 11.88 20.45 28.99
N PRO A 328 12.40 19.28 29.41
CA PRO A 328 13.22 18.44 28.56
C PRO A 328 12.50 18.08 27.25
N ASN A 329 13.21 18.08 26.13
CA ASN A 329 12.66 17.67 24.83
C ASN A 329 12.20 16.20 24.83
N LYS A 330 11.24 15.86 23.93
CA LYS A 330 10.61 14.52 23.85
C LYS A 330 11.62 13.37 23.70
N ASP A 331 12.79 13.64 23.12
CA ASP A 331 13.84 12.66 22.85
C ASP A 331 14.81 12.46 24.03
N GLN A 332 14.69 13.24 25.10
CA GLN A 332 15.58 13.18 26.25
C GLN A 332 15.04 12.23 27.33
N LYS A 333 15.95 11.47 27.97
CA LYS A 333 15.58 10.50 29.02
C LYS A 333 14.89 11.15 30.21
N GLU A 334 15.23 12.41 30.50
CA GLU A 334 14.65 13.25 31.55
C GLU A 334 13.17 13.54 31.28
N ARG A 335 12.77 13.63 30.00
CA ARG A 335 11.37 13.86 29.64
C ARG A 335 10.48 12.69 30.05
N ALA A 336 10.90 11.46 29.86
CA ALA A 336 10.13 10.30 30.28
C ALA A 336 9.87 10.28 31.79
N LYS A 337 10.87 10.69 32.59
CA LYS A 337 10.74 10.81 34.07
C LYS A 337 9.76 11.93 34.47
N LEU A 338 9.82 13.06 33.75
CA LEU A 338 8.91 14.17 33.98
C LEU A 338 7.45 13.76 33.63
N ASP A 339 7.25 13.12 32.53
CA ASP A 339 5.93 12.63 32.07
C ASP A 339 5.34 11.61 33.07
N GLU A 340 6.16 10.71 33.59
CA GLU A 340 5.76 9.76 34.64
C GLU A 340 5.35 10.48 35.94
N LEU A 341 6.14 11.49 36.34
CA LEU A 341 5.82 12.29 37.52
C LEU A 341 4.49 13.05 37.33
N ILE A 342 4.29 13.69 36.19
CA ILE A 342 3.07 14.44 35.85
C ILE A 342 1.84 13.53 35.90
N ARG A 343 1.95 12.32 35.33
CA ARG A 343 0.87 11.32 35.40
C ARG A 343 0.58 10.87 36.83
N ARG A 344 1.62 10.65 37.62
CA ARG A 344 1.49 10.21 39.00
C ARG A 344 0.80 11.27 39.89
N ILE A 345 0.98 12.56 39.62
CA ILE A 345 0.29 13.64 40.33
C ILE A 345 -1.06 14.03 39.71
N GLY A 346 -1.53 13.32 38.69
CA GLY A 346 -2.84 13.50 38.05
C GLY A 346 -2.99 14.80 37.24
N LYS A 347 -1.88 15.41 36.81
CA LYS A 347 -1.87 16.66 36.05
C LYS A 347 -1.62 16.48 34.54
N TRP A 348 -1.65 15.27 34.07
CA TRP A 348 -1.36 14.95 32.65
C TRP A 348 -2.26 15.69 31.67
N ASP A 349 -3.56 15.72 31.91
CA ASP A 349 -4.54 16.32 31.00
C ASP A 349 -4.40 17.87 30.96
N GLU A 350 -3.95 18.49 32.04
CA GLU A 350 -3.70 19.93 32.09
C GLU A 350 -2.43 20.35 31.32
N VAL A 351 -1.44 19.46 31.22
CA VAL A 351 -0.13 19.78 30.63
C VAL A 351 -0.02 19.25 29.20
N SER A 352 -0.72 18.17 28.85
CA SER A 352 -0.66 17.56 27.52
C SER A 352 -1.25 18.43 26.39
N GLU A 353 -2.10 19.42 26.74
CA GLU A 353 -2.64 20.38 25.75
C GLU A 353 -1.61 21.47 25.36
N LEU A 354 -0.56 21.68 26.14
CA LEU A 354 0.50 22.65 25.85
C LEU A 354 1.58 22.15 24.87
N ASP A 355 1.51 20.87 24.48
CA ASP A 355 2.52 20.17 23.68
C ASP A 355 2.07 19.91 22.22
N ARG A 356 1.04 20.66 21.74
CA ARG A 356 0.51 20.62 20.37
C ARG A 356 1.06 21.71 19.47
#